data_40825ced4446f5803f69e524eb5279c3
#
_entry.id   40825ced4446f5803f69e524eb5279c3
#
_cell.length_a   1.000
_cell.length_b   1.000
_cell.length_c   1.000
_cell.angle_alpha   90.00
_cell.angle_beta   90.00
_cell.angle_gamma   90.00
#
_symmetry.space_group_name_H-M   'P 1'
#
loop_
_entity.id
_entity.type
_entity.pdbx_description
1 polymer ?
#
loop_
_entity_poly.entity_id
_entity_poly.type
_entity_poly.pdbx_seq_one_letter_code
_entity_poly.pdbx_strand_id
1 'polypeptide(L)'
;GETVSIVGPTGSGKTALITDIELLAQGDTATRRWVLVNNEPPDDVIRYNPAAKPIAMITQNTKCFADVSVGEFLAIHARARGITEKKVLEETVRLANQFTGEKIHDGLKVTVLSGGQTRSLLIADAILIGAAPIILLDEIENAGIFKQEVMEIIQGSGKIIIFVTHDPVIALHTRKRIIMENGAVKKILQQEEGEVLAAQSLIELD
;
A
#
# COMPACT_ATOMS: atom_id res chain seq x y z
N GLY A 1 -3.71 13.32 -1.19
CA GLY A 1 -4.24 12.03 -0.78
C GLY A 1 -4.57 11.99 0.72
N GLU A 2 -5.35 11.03 1.14
CA GLU A 2 -5.65 10.79 2.55
C GLU A 2 -4.84 9.61 3.06
N THR A 3 -4.29 9.72 4.28
CA THR A 3 -3.55 8.63 4.91
C THR A 3 -4.27 8.14 6.15
N VAL A 4 -4.40 6.81 6.26
CA VAL A 4 -5.07 6.13 7.38
C VAL A 4 -4.14 5.04 7.89
N SER A 5 -3.98 4.91 9.20
CA SER A 5 -3.34 3.73 9.79
C SER A 5 -4.33 2.86 10.55
N ILE A 6 -4.14 1.56 10.47
CA ILE A 6 -4.83 0.55 11.25
C ILE A 6 -3.84 -0.03 12.23
N VAL A 7 -4.05 0.21 13.52
CA VAL A 7 -3.16 -0.19 14.60
C VAL A 7 -3.90 -1.07 15.62
N GLY A 8 -3.16 -1.86 16.37
CA GLY A 8 -3.69 -2.72 17.40
C GLY A 8 -2.74 -3.89 17.68
N PRO A 9 -2.91 -4.60 18.81
CA PRO A 9 -2.05 -5.72 19.17
C PRO A 9 -2.12 -6.86 18.14
N THR A 10 -1.15 -7.76 18.17
CA THR A 10 -1.20 -9.00 17.39
C THR A 10 -2.48 -9.78 17.74
N GLY A 11 -3.15 -10.30 16.71
CA GLY A 11 -4.44 -10.99 16.90
C GLY A 11 -5.66 -10.07 17.02
N SER A 12 -5.51 -8.75 16.94
CA SER A 12 -6.65 -7.81 17.01
C SER A 12 -7.57 -7.82 15.78
N GLY A 13 -7.23 -8.58 14.72
CA GLY A 13 -8.04 -8.72 13.52
C GLY A 13 -7.71 -7.74 12.39
N LYS A 14 -6.56 -7.03 12.44
CA LYS A 14 -6.12 -6.10 11.38
C LYS A 14 -6.06 -6.76 10.02
N THR A 15 -5.34 -7.87 9.91
CA THR A 15 -5.20 -8.62 8.64
C THR A 15 -6.56 -9.08 8.11
N ALA A 16 -7.46 -9.56 8.98
CA ALA A 16 -8.80 -9.94 8.56
C ALA A 16 -9.60 -8.74 8.03
N LEU A 17 -9.47 -7.56 8.65
CA LEU A 17 -10.13 -6.35 8.19
C LEU A 17 -9.63 -5.91 6.81
N ILE A 18 -8.31 -5.86 6.60
CA ILE A 18 -7.76 -5.44 5.29
C ILE A 18 -8.03 -6.47 4.19
N THR A 19 -8.07 -7.76 4.54
CA THR A 19 -8.50 -8.80 3.60
C THR A 19 -9.96 -8.62 3.20
N ASP A 20 -10.86 -8.33 4.13
CA ASP A 20 -12.26 -8.03 3.81
C ASP A 20 -12.39 -6.79 2.91
N ILE A 21 -11.61 -5.74 3.19
CA ILE A 21 -11.57 -4.52 2.37
C ILE A 21 -11.04 -4.85 0.97
N GLU A 22 -9.94 -5.58 0.87
CA GLU A 22 -9.32 -5.98 -0.40
C GLU A 22 -10.27 -6.84 -1.24
N LEU A 23 -10.97 -7.79 -0.63
CA LEU A 23 -11.95 -8.65 -1.29
C LEU A 23 -13.27 -7.95 -1.58
N LEU A 24 -13.49 -6.73 -1.07
CA LEU A 24 -14.80 -6.07 -1.09
C LEU A 24 -15.90 -6.99 -0.55
N ALA A 25 -15.65 -7.55 0.64
CA ALA A 25 -16.46 -8.58 1.27
C ALA A 25 -17.94 -8.20 1.35
N GLN A 26 -18.83 -9.17 1.07
CA GLN A 26 -20.30 -9.01 1.11
C GLN A 26 -20.92 -10.06 2.02
N GLY A 27 -20.35 -10.23 3.23
CA GLY A 27 -20.78 -11.26 4.19
C GLY A 27 -20.29 -12.67 3.85
N ASP A 28 -19.50 -12.82 2.80
CA ASP A 28 -19.00 -14.07 2.21
C ASP A 28 -17.59 -14.46 2.70
N THR A 29 -17.03 -13.72 3.65
CA THR A 29 -15.79 -14.04 4.36
C THR A 29 -16.04 -14.64 5.74
N ALA A 30 -15.00 -15.17 6.37
CA ALA A 30 -15.09 -15.73 7.72
C ALA A 30 -15.56 -14.71 8.77
N THR A 31 -15.28 -13.43 8.56
CA THR A 31 -15.69 -12.33 9.45
C THR A 31 -17.12 -11.90 9.24
N ARG A 32 -17.76 -12.27 8.13
CA ARG A 32 -19.09 -11.85 7.69
C ARG A 32 -19.28 -10.33 7.60
N ARG A 33 -18.20 -9.57 7.38
CA ARG A 33 -18.28 -8.12 7.17
C ARG A 33 -18.82 -7.79 5.79
N TRP A 34 -19.41 -6.60 5.71
CA TRP A 34 -19.85 -5.98 4.46
C TRP A 34 -18.99 -4.75 4.20
N VAL A 35 -18.40 -4.68 3.02
CA VAL A 35 -17.63 -3.53 2.54
C VAL A 35 -18.50 -2.78 1.53
N LEU A 36 -18.71 -1.50 1.79
CA LEU A 36 -19.49 -0.61 0.93
C LEU A 36 -18.53 0.33 0.17
N VAL A 37 -18.84 0.57 -1.08
CA VAL A 37 -18.17 1.58 -1.91
C VAL A 37 -19.18 2.71 -2.15
N ASN A 38 -18.85 3.92 -1.70
CA ASN A 38 -19.78 5.06 -1.73
C ASN A 38 -21.12 4.79 -1.04
N ASN A 39 -21.11 4.06 0.07
CA ASN A 39 -22.27 3.62 0.86
C ASN A 39 -23.20 2.60 0.17
N GLU A 40 -22.75 2.00 -0.93
CA GLU A 40 -23.49 0.95 -1.64
C GLU A 40 -22.66 -0.33 -1.75
N PRO A 41 -23.31 -1.51 -1.81
CA PRO A 41 -22.60 -2.74 -2.13
C PRO A 41 -21.93 -2.63 -3.50
N PRO A 42 -20.64 -3.00 -3.63
CA PRO A 42 -19.94 -2.99 -4.92
C PRO A 42 -20.58 -4.03 -5.85
N ASP A 43 -20.67 -3.69 -7.13
CA ASP A 43 -21.10 -4.64 -8.16
C ASP A 43 -20.04 -5.73 -8.43
N ASP A 44 -20.45 -6.78 -9.13
CA ASP A 44 -19.59 -7.92 -9.46
C ASP A 44 -18.38 -7.53 -10.34
N VAL A 45 -18.54 -6.51 -11.20
CA VAL A 45 -17.44 -6.03 -12.02
C VAL A 45 -16.34 -5.43 -11.16
N ILE A 46 -16.70 -4.59 -10.18
CA ILE A 46 -15.74 -4.00 -9.23
C ILE A 46 -15.11 -5.07 -8.34
N ARG A 47 -15.88 -6.08 -7.93
CA ARG A 47 -15.38 -7.15 -7.04
C ARG A 47 -14.43 -8.11 -7.74
N TYR A 48 -14.76 -8.55 -8.94
CA TYR A 48 -14.09 -9.70 -9.57
C TYR A 48 -13.20 -9.33 -10.76
N ASN A 49 -13.29 -8.12 -11.30
CA ASN A 49 -12.38 -7.66 -12.35
C ASN A 49 -11.17 -6.93 -11.75
N PRO A 50 -9.96 -7.51 -11.80
CA PRO A 50 -8.76 -6.88 -11.23
C PRO A 50 -8.45 -5.49 -11.83
N ALA A 51 -8.86 -5.24 -13.09
CA ALA A 51 -8.63 -3.95 -13.74
C ALA A 51 -9.58 -2.85 -13.24
N ALA A 52 -10.77 -3.23 -12.74
CA ALA A 52 -11.77 -2.30 -12.21
C ALA A 52 -11.69 -2.15 -10.67
N LYS A 53 -10.92 -3.01 -10.00
CA LYS A 53 -10.82 -3.05 -8.54
C LYS A 53 -10.24 -1.74 -8.00
N PRO A 54 -10.92 -1.07 -7.04
CA PRO A 54 -10.48 0.23 -6.55
C PRO A 54 -9.34 0.15 -5.54
N ILE A 55 -8.86 -1.05 -5.23
CA ILE A 55 -7.90 -1.31 -4.17
C ILE A 55 -6.73 -2.12 -4.72
N ALA A 56 -5.50 -1.65 -4.48
CA ALA A 56 -4.26 -2.40 -4.64
C ALA A 56 -3.71 -2.73 -3.25
N MET A 57 -3.37 -4.00 -3.00
CA MET A 57 -2.83 -4.44 -1.72
C MET A 57 -1.39 -4.94 -1.88
N ILE A 58 -0.49 -4.42 -1.06
CA ILE A 58 0.91 -4.84 -0.98
C ILE A 58 1.18 -5.29 0.45
N THR A 59 1.53 -6.55 0.60
CA THR A 59 1.80 -7.17 1.91
C THR A 59 3.29 -7.48 2.09
N GLN A 60 3.67 -7.78 3.32
CA GLN A 60 5.03 -8.24 3.65
C GLN A 60 5.47 -9.44 2.80
N ASN A 61 4.55 -10.32 2.44
CA ASN A 61 4.84 -11.56 1.71
C ASN A 61 4.59 -11.46 0.20
N THR A 62 4.26 -10.27 -0.31
CA THR A 62 4.03 -10.09 -1.75
C THR A 62 5.31 -10.37 -2.53
N LYS A 63 5.24 -11.31 -3.47
CA LYS A 63 6.34 -11.72 -4.34
C LYS A 63 5.91 -11.68 -5.80
N CYS A 64 6.85 -11.36 -6.67
CA CYS A 64 6.67 -11.49 -8.12
C CYS A 64 7.19 -12.86 -8.58
N PHE A 65 6.35 -13.66 -9.22
CA PHE A 65 6.69 -15.00 -9.70
C PHE A 65 6.92 -15.06 -11.22
N ALA A 66 6.75 -13.95 -11.92
CA ALA A 66 6.97 -13.91 -13.36
C ALA A 66 8.47 -13.91 -13.68
N ASP A 67 8.91 -14.77 -14.61
CA ASP A 67 10.31 -14.80 -15.07
C ASP A 67 10.53 -13.78 -16.19
N VAL A 68 10.31 -12.51 -15.87
CA VAL A 68 10.48 -11.36 -16.76
C VAL A 68 11.38 -10.32 -16.11
N SER A 69 11.93 -9.42 -16.91
CA SER A 69 12.68 -8.28 -16.39
C SER A 69 11.75 -7.25 -15.75
N VAL A 70 12.32 -6.38 -14.89
CA VAL A 70 11.58 -5.25 -14.29
C VAL A 70 10.95 -4.36 -15.36
N GLY A 71 11.69 -4.05 -16.43
CA GLY A 71 11.18 -3.26 -17.54
C GLY A 71 9.99 -3.94 -18.26
N GLU A 72 10.08 -5.25 -18.52
CA GLU A 72 8.98 -6.03 -19.11
C GLU A 72 7.77 -6.11 -18.19
N PHE A 73 7.99 -6.34 -16.90
CA PHE A 73 6.92 -6.36 -15.89
C PHE A 73 6.13 -5.06 -15.88
N LEU A 74 6.83 -3.92 -15.77
CA LEU A 74 6.19 -2.60 -15.79
C LEU A 74 5.51 -2.31 -17.13
N ALA A 75 6.12 -2.72 -18.25
CA ALA A 75 5.53 -2.55 -19.58
C ALA A 75 4.24 -3.36 -19.77
N ILE A 76 4.15 -4.56 -19.20
CA ILE A 76 2.92 -5.36 -19.18
C ILE A 76 1.83 -4.63 -18.37
N HIS A 77 2.15 -4.15 -17.19
CA HIS A 77 1.21 -3.42 -16.34
C HIS A 77 0.73 -2.11 -16.99
N ALA A 78 1.64 -1.34 -17.56
CA ALA A 78 1.32 -0.09 -18.27
C ALA A 78 0.38 -0.34 -19.46
N ARG A 79 0.70 -1.32 -20.30
CA ARG A 79 -0.15 -1.70 -21.46
C ARG A 79 -1.54 -2.14 -21.04
N ALA A 80 -1.67 -2.91 -19.97
CA ALA A 80 -2.96 -3.35 -19.45
C ALA A 80 -3.87 -2.16 -19.02
N ARG A 81 -3.27 -0.97 -18.82
CA ARG A 81 -3.95 0.28 -18.44
C ARG A 81 -3.97 1.34 -19.56
N GLY A 82 -3.57 0.94 -20.78
CA GLY A 82 -3.53 1.85 -21.93
C GLY A 82 -2.40 2.87 -21.91
N ILE A 83 -1.43 2.71 -21.00
CA ILE A 83 -0.26 3.61 -20.91
C ILE A 83 0.81 3.10 -21.88
N THR A 84 1.20 3.95 -22.83
CA THR A 84 2.19 3.62 -23.87
C THR A 84 3.51 4.40 -23.74
N GLU A 85 3.56 5.35 -22.83
CA GLU A 85 4.69 6.26 -22.63
C GLU A 85 5.84 5.57 -21.88
N LYS A 86 6.97 5.39 -22.55
CA LYS A 86 8.18 4.80 -21.95
C LYS A 86 8.68 5.57 -20.71
N LYS A 87 8.48 6.89 -20.73
CA LYS A 87 8.87 7.77 -19.62
C LYS A 87 8.27 7.34 -18.29
N VAL A 88 7.03 6.85 -18.27
CA VAL A 88 6.38 6.36 -17.05
C VAL A 88 7.11 5.16 -16.46
N LEU A 89 7.64 4.25 -17.29
CA LEU A 89 8.40 3.09 -16.83
C LEU A 89 9.71 3.52 -16.16
N GLU A 90 10.44 4.45 -16.78
CA GLU A 90 11.69 4.99 -16.24
C GLU A 90 11.44 5.74 -14.92
N GLU A 91 10.37 6.53 -14.85
CA GLU A 91 9.95 7.24 -13.64
C GLU A 91 9.56 6.26 -12.53
N THR A 92 8.91 5.13 -12.88
CA THR A 92 8.53 4.11 -11.90
C THR A 92 9.77 3.44 -11.29
N VAL A 93 10.77 3.09 -12.11
CA VAL A 93 12.05 2.53 -11.60
C VAL A 93 12.78 3.58 -10.75
N ARG A 94 12.81 4.85 -11.20
CA ARG A 94 13.42 5.93 -10.44
C ARG A 94 12.75 6.13 -9.09
N LEU A 95 11.42 6.10 -9.06
CA LEU A 95 10.63 6.21 -7.82
C LEU A 95 10.89 5.03 -6.88
N ALA A 96 10.88 3.81 -7.40
CA ALA A 96 11.21 2.61 -6.62
C ALA A 96 12.59 2.72 -5.96
N ASN A 97 13.56 3.26 -6.68
CA ASN A 97 14.92 3.48 -6.17
C ASN A 97 15.04 4.59 -5.09
N GLN A 98 14.01 5.41 -4.89
CA GLN A 98 13.95 6.33 -3.77
C GLN A 98 13.51 5.65 -2.47
N PHE A 99 12.84 4.51 -2.58
CA PHE A 99 12.30 3.78 -1.42
C PHE A 99 13.27 2.74 -0.86
N THR A 100 14.36 2.40 -1.55
CA THR A 100 15.28 1.35 -1.14
C THR A 100 16.73 1.75 -1.34
N GLY A 101 17.63 1.30 -0.45
CA GLY A 101 19.08 1.48 -0.59
C GLY A 101 19.69 0.59 -1.68
N GLU A 102 19.01 -0.48 -2.08
CA GLU A 102 19.45 -1.41 -3.11
C GLU A 102 18.88 -1.04 -4.47
N LYS A 103 19.73 -0.64 -5.41
CA LYS A 103 19.27 -0.15 -6.73
C LYS A 103 18.63 -1.22 -7.59
N ILE A 104 17.48 -0.87 -8.16
CA ILE A 104 16.74 -1.66 -9.15
C ILE A 104 17.07 -1.14 -10.53
N HIS A 105 17.34 -2.05 -11.47
CA HIS A 105 17.55 -1.76 -12.89
C HIS A 105 16.49 -2.47 -13.72
N ASP A 106 16.11 -1.88 -14.84
CA ASP A 106 15.10 -2.39 -15.77
C ASP A 106 15.40 -3.80 -16.30
N GLY A 107 16.68 -4.16 -16.46
CA GLY A 107 17.14 -5.48 -16.91
C GLY A 107 17.15 -6.57 -15.83
N LEU A 108 16.98 -6.25 -14.54
CA LEU A 108 16.92 -7.27 -13.49
C LEU A 108 15.65 -8.10 -13.61
N LYS A 109 15.75 -9.40 -13.38
CA LYS A 109 14.56 -10.25 -13.28
C LYS A 109 13.80 -9.95 -11.99
N VAL A 110 12.47 -9.85 -12.05
CA VAL A 110 11.64 -9.58 -10.85
C VAL A 110 11.75 -10.68 -9.81
N THR A 111 12.08 -11.91 -10.22
CA THR A 111 12.26 -13.08 -9.33
C THR A 111 13.53 -13.00 -8.47
N VAL A 112 14.53 -12.20 -8.84
CA VAL A 112 15.79 -12.06 -8.06
C VAL A 112 15.81 -10.84 -7.16
N LEU A 113 14.77 -10.02 -7.19
CA LEU A 113 14.66 -8.85 -6.34
C LEU A 113 14.59 -9.26 -4.86
N SER A 114 15.28 -8.51 -4.00
CA SER A 114 15.11 -8.64 -2.55
C SER A 114 13.68 -8.28 -2.13
N GLY A 115 13.30 -8.62 -0.91
CA GLY A 115 11.98 -8.26 -0.38
C GLY A 115 11.75 -6.74 -0.38
N GLY A 116 12.76 -5.95 -0.04
CA GLY A 116 12.73 -4.49 -0.08
C GLY A 116 12.58 -3.95 -1.49
N GLN A 117 13.41 -4.42 -2.42
CA GLN A 117 13.31 -4.06 -3.84
C GLN A 117 11.94 -4.39 -4.44
N THR A 118 11.42 -5.59 -4.16
CA THR A 118 10.11 -6.01 -4.67
C THR A 118 9.00 -5.08 -4.19
N ARG A 119 8.96 -4.75 -2.90
CA ARG A 119 7.93 -3.85 -2.36
C ARG A 119 8.08 -2.43 -2.87
N SER A 120 9.31 -1.91 -2.93
CA SER A 120 9.59 -0.59 -3.51
C SER A 120 9.09 -0.49 -4.95
N LEU A 121 9.34 -1.51 -5.76
CA LEU A 121 8.87 -1.59 -7.14
C LEU A 121 7.33 -1.61 -7.20
N LEU A 122 6.68 -2.45 -6.39
CA LEU A 122 5.23 -2.58 -6.39
C LEU A 122 4.52 -1.32 -5.87
N ILE A 123 5.09 -0.63 -4.88
CA ILE A 123 4.56 0.66 -4.40
C ILE A 123 4.68 1.71 -5.52
N ALA A 124 5.83 1.81 -6.17
CA ALA A 124 6.03 2.74 -7.27
C ALA A 124 5.10 2.45 -8.47
N ASP A 125 4.92 1.17 -8.82
CA ASP A 125 3.97 0.71 -9.84
C ASP A 125 2.53 1.10 -9.48
N ALA A 126 2.12 0.84 -8.23
CA ALA A 126 0.78 1.20 -7.74
C ALA A 126 0.52 2.71 -7.76
N ILE A 127 1.55 3.54 -7.53
CA ILE A 127 1.44 5.00 -7.54
C ILE A 127 1.36 5.54 -8.96
N LEU A 128 2.25 5.12 -9.87
CA LEU A 128 2.42 5.74 -11.18
C LEU A 128 1.66 5.03 -12.32
N ILE A 129 1.58 3.71 -12.28
CA ILE A 129 0.94 2.90 -13.32
C ILE A 129 -0.44 2.41 -12.85
N GLY A 130 -0.56 2.06 -11.57
CA GLY A 130 -1.78 1.49 -11.00
C GLY A 130 -2.97 2.45 -11.08
N ALA A 131 -4.12 1.95 -11.54
CA ALA A 131 -5.37 2.71 -11.61
C ALA A 131 -6.12 2.78 -10.27
N ALA A 132 -5.81 1.90 -9.31
CA ALA A 132 -6.51 1.84 -8.02
C ALA A 132 -6.33 3.14 -7.22
N PRO A 133 -7.43 3.79 -6.80
CA PRO A 133 -7.36 5.01 -5.98
C PRO A 133 -6.97 4.74 -4.52
N ILE A 134 -7.06 3.48 -4.07
CA ILE A 134 -6.73 3.07 -2.70
C ILE A 134 -5.56 2.10 -2.75
N ILE A 135 -4.53 2.34 -1.93
CA ILE A 135 -3.40 1.43 -1.75
C ILE A 135 -3.38 0.96 -0.29
N LEU A 136 -3.44 -0.35 -0.09
CA LEU A 136 -3.27 -1.00 1.21
C LEU A 136 -1.82 -1.47 1.36
N LEU A 137 -1.16 -1.04 2.41
CA LEU A 137 0.22 -1.38 2.73
C LEU A 137 0.27 -2.09 4.08
N ASP A 138 0.61 -3.38 4.05
CA ASP A 138 0.63 -4.22 5.25
C ASP A 138 2.07 -4.50 5.69
N GLU A 139 2.41 -4.00 6.90
CA GLU A 139 3.71 -4.19 7.56
C GLU A 139 4.93 -3.86 6.67
N ILE A 140 4.88 -2.72 5.98
CA ILE A 140 5.97 -2.30 5.09
C ILE A 140 7.26 -1.93 5.84
N GLU A 141 7.17 -1.61 7.12
CA GLU A 141 8.31 -1.26 7.98
C GLU A 141 9.37 -2.35 8.09
N ASN A 142 8.99 -3.60 7.90
CA ASN A 142 9.90 -4.75 7.97
C ASN A 142 10.71 -4.99 6.68
N ALA A 143 10.64 -4.07 5.72
CA ALA A 143 11.07 -4.30 4.35
C ALA A 143 12.41 -3.67 3.96
N GLY A 144 13.09 -2.95 4.85
CA GLY A 144 14.27 -2.16 4.47
C GLY A 144 13.93 -1.03 3.49
N ILE A 145 12.73 -0.49 3.59
CA ILE A 145 12.24 0.65 2.80
C ILE A 145 12.45 1.92 3.63
N PHE A 146 12.84 3.00 2.97
CA PHE A 146 12.92 4.32 3.58
C PHE A 146 11.51 4.84 3.87
N LYS A 147 11.07 4.73 5.12
CA LYS A 147 9.69 5.03 5.55
C LYS A 147 9.28 6.46 5.27
N GLN A 148 10.20 7.40 5.52
CA GLN A 148 9.93 8.83 5.38
C GLN A 148 9.69 9.21 3.92
N GLU A 149 10.55 8.78 3.01
CA GLU A 149 10.44 9.05 1.58
C GLU A 149 9.15 8.46 1.00
N VAL A 150 8.79 7.25 1.45
CA VAL A 150 7.52 6.63 1.07
C VAL A 150 6.33 7.47 1.53
N MET A 151 6.34 7.95 2.78
CA MET A 151 5.25 8.75 3.33
C MET A 151 5.07 10.08 2.60
N GLU A 152 6.15 10.81 2.31
CA GLU A 152 6.11 12.09 1.60
C GLU A 152 5.57 11.96 0.19
N ILE A 153 6.07 10.97 -0.56
CA ILE A 153 5.67 10.74 -1.96
C ILE A 153 4.21 10.28 -2.04
N ILE A 154 3.81 9.40 -1.14
CA ILE A 154 2.45 8.89 -1.06
C ILE A 154 1.45 10.01 -0.79
N GLN A 155 1.74 10.94 0.12
CA GLN A 155 0.89 12.10 0.41
C GLN A 155 0.69 12.99 -0.82
N GLY A 156 1.71 13.11 -1.67
CA GLY A 156 1.66 13.84 -2.93
C GLY A 156 0.94 13.13 -4.08
N SER A 157 0.71 11.81 -3.97
CA SER A 157 0.18 11.00 -5.08
C SER A 157 -1.30 11.20 -5.39
N GLY A 158 -2.07 11.86 -4.51
CA GLY A 158 -3.52 12.02 -4.64
C GLY A 158 -4.33 10.77 -4.27
N LYS A 159 -3.69 9.63 -4.01
CA LYS A 159 -4.33 8.36 -3.64
C LYS A 159 -4.66 8.31 -2.14
N ILE A 160 -5.58 7.43 -1.78
CA ILE A 160 -5.86 7.07 -0.38
C ILE A 160 -4.94 5.93 0.01
N ILE A 161 -4.18 6.12 1.08
CA ILE A 161 -3.25 5.09 1.54
C ILE A 161 -3.67 4.59 2.93
N ILE A 162 -3.79 3.28 3.05
CA ILE A 162 -4.13 2.62 4.31
C ILE A 162 -2.92 1.78 4.73
N PHE A 163 -2.32 2.15 5.86
CA PHE A 163 -1.21 1.40 6.48
C PHE A 163 -1.76 0.46 7.53
N VAL A 164 -1.36 -0.79 7.49
CA VAL A 164 -1.44 -1.67 8.66
C VAL A 164 -0.06 -1.74 9.26
N THR A 165 0.08 -1.24 10.46
CA THR A 165 1.41 -1.08 11.07
C THR A 165 1.36 -1.21 12.58
N HIS A 166 2.49 -1.59 13.15
CA HIS A 166 2.79 -1.48 14.57
C HIS A 166 3.89 -0.44 14.83
N ASP A 167 4.40 0.21 13.79
CA ASP A 167 5.39 1.27 13.87
C ASP A 167 4.72 2.58 14.32
N PRO A 168 5.15 3.15 15.47
CA PRO A 168 4.57 4.38 15.99
C PRO A 168 4.82 5.58 15.09
N VAL A 169 5.93 5.62 14.36
CA VAL A 169 6.27 6.72 13.45
C VAL A 169 5.25 6.78 12.31
N ILE A 170 5.00 5.66 11.63
CA ILE A 170 3.98 5.58 10.57
C ILE A 170 2.61 5.94 11.14
N ALA A 171 2.26 5.38 12.31
CA ALA A 171 0.96 5.62 12.93
C ALA A 171 0.72 7.11 13.27
N LEU A 172 1.74 7.82 13.74
CA LEU A 172 1.64 9.24 14.09
C LEU A 172 1.64 10.16 12.86
N HIS A 173 2.25 9.74 11.74
CA HIS A 173 2.25 10.50 10.49
C HIS A 173 0.93 10.42 9.71
N THR A 174 0.04 9.47 10.01
CA THR A 174 -1.23 9.35 9.31
C THR A 174 -2.29 10.29 9.84
N ARG A 175 -3.13 10.85 8.94
CA ARG A 175 -4.20 11.78 9.30
C ARG A 175 -5.29 11.15 10.15
N LYS A 176 -5.56 9.86 9.94
CA LYS A 176 -6.53 9.09 10.72
C LYS A 176 -5.91 7.79 11.22
N ARG A 177 -6.31 7.38 12.40
CA ARG A 177 -5.86 6.16 13.04
C ARG A 177 -7.03 5.33 13.51
N ILE A 178 -7.14 4.11 12.99
CA ILE A 178 -8.15 3.13 13.38
C ILE A 178 -7.52 2.17 14.38
N ILE A 179 -8.01 2.18 15.62
CA ILE A 179 -7.54 1.29 16.67
C ILE A 179 -8.43 0.06 16.69
N MET A 180 -7.81 -1.12 16.51
CA MET A 180 -8.50 -2.40 16.57
C MET A 180 -8.20 -3.16 17.85
N GLU A 181 -9.23 -3.79 18.39
CA GLU A 181 -9.14 -4.68 19.54
C GLU A 181 -10.21 -5.78 19.43
N ASN A 182 -9.82 -7.03 19.70
CA ASN A 182 -10.73 -8.19 19.71
C ASN A 182 -11.59 -8.34 18.44
N GLY A 183 -11.03 -8.07 17.27
CA GLY A 183 -11.71 -8.21 15.98
C GLY A 183 -12.62 -7.03 15.60
N ALA A 184 -12.70 -5.97 16.42
CA ALA A 184 -13.55 -4.81 16.18
C ALA A 184 -12.76 -3.50 16.18
N VAL A 185 -13.31 -2.47 15.55
CA VAL A 185 -12.83 -1.10 15.67
C VAL A 185 -13.21 -0.56 17.04
N LYS A 186 -12.21 -0.25 17.88
CA LYS A 186 -12.42 0.31 19.22
C LYS A 186 -12.56 1.83 19.18
N LYS A 187 -11.75 2.49 18.38
CA LYS A 187 -11.69 3.95 18.29
C LYS A 187 -11.12 4.39 16.94
N ILE A 188 -11.57 5.55 16.49
CA ILE A 188 -10.97 6.26 15.36
C ILE A 188 -10.45 7.58 15.91
N LEU A 189 -9.16 7.85 15.70
CA LEU A 189 -8.49 9.08 16.10
C LEU A 189 -8.17 9.90 14.84
N GLN A 190 -8.25 11.20 14.97
CA GLN A 190 -7.68 12.14 14.00
C GLN A 190 -6.34 12.63 14.53
N GLN A 191 -5.39 12.89 13.63
CA GLN A 191 -4.09 13.42 13.97
C GLN A 191 -4.22 14.80 14.61
N GLU A 192 -3.55 15.00 15.75
CA GLU A 192 -3.46 16.28 16.43
C GLU A 192 -2.11 16.97 16.11
N GLU A 193 -2.06 18.30 16.20
CA GLU A 193 -0.85 19.09 15.88
C GLU A 193 0.38 18.65 16.70
N GLY A 194 0.20 18.31 17.97
CA GLY A 194 1.27 17.81 18.82
C GLY A 194 1.84 16.45 18.40
N GLU A 195 1.06 15.61 17.72
CA GLU A 195 1.51 14.30 17.23
C GLU A 195 2.43 14.42 16.01
N VAL A 196 2.22 15.44 15.18
CA VAL A 196 3.10 15.72 14.03
C VAL A 196 4.51 16.06 14.50
N LEU A 197 4.63 16.91 15.52
CA LEU A 197 5.91 17.26 16.12
C LEU A 197 6.59 16.06 16.79
N ALA A 198 5.83 15.23 17.49
CA ALA A 198 6.33 14.01 18.10
C ALA A 198 6.85 13.02 17.06
N ALA A 199 6.12 12.84 15.93
CA ALA A 199 6.54 11.97 14.85
C ALA A 199 7.85 12.45 14.19
N GLN A 200 8.00 13.77 13.97
CA GLN A 200 9.24 14.37 13.44
C GLN A 200 10.43 14.14 14.38
N SER A 201 10.24 14.34 15.67
CA SER A 201 11.29 14.10 16.66
C SER A 201 11.72 12.62 16.76
N LEU A 202 10.81 11.68 16.53
CA LEU A 202 11.12 10.25 16.50
C LEU A 202 11.95 9.87 15.26
N ILE A 203 11.72 10.52 14.11
CA ILE A 203 12.49 10.30 12.88
C ILE A 203 13.93 10.78 13.03
N GLU A 204 14.17 11.89 13.74
CA GLU A 204 15.51 12.43 13.95
C GLU A 204 16.37 11.56 14.89
N LEU A 205 15.77 10.58 15.56
CA LEU A 205 16.44 9.68 16.52
C LEU A 205 16.76 8.29 15.92
N ASP A 206 16.20 7.93 14.76
CA ASP A 206 16.44 6.69 14.01
C ASP A 206 17.54 6.89 12.95
#